data_59933076dbefc5bd5e9437bf935ddbb0
#
_entry.id   59933076dbefc5bd5e9437bf935ddbb0
#
_cell.length_a   1.000
_cell.length_b   1.000
_cell.length_c   1.000
_cell.angle_alpha   90.00
_cell.angle_beta   90.00
_cell.angle_gamma   90.00
#
_symmetry.space_group_name_H-M   'P 1'
#
loop_
_entity.id
_entity.type
_entity.pdbx_description
1 polymer ?
#
loop_
_entity_poly.entity_id
_entity_poly.type
_entity_poly.pdbx_seq_one_letter_code
_entity_poly.pdbx_strand_id
1 'polypeptide(L)'
;MEIRAWRAQDPARETAFVEVKEWFRKLRDLAEAMNVQREMMVKQRDAATRVTQSFSGMPMSAGNGDKILDAVCKMDSENRELSRMETELVKHRIEAISRVFCIVSAEDDSTLRMADAVRAYYIECETTDKDGCFKLKTYDDVAAELGISRSTVSDAIREGLQALAEIWPYINKDCA
;
A
#
# COMPACT_ATOMS: atom_id res chain seq x y z
N MET A 1 12.93 -25.85 -11.28
CA MET A 1 13.84 -24.71 -11.46
C MET A 1 14.69 -24.62 -10.19
N GLU A 2 15.97 -25.01 -10.25
CA GLU A 2 16.85 -24.88 -9.08
C GLU A 2 17.04 -23.38 -8.81
N ILE A 3 16.54 -22.90 -7.68
CA ILE A 3 16.87 -21.57 -7.15
C ILE A 3 18.35 -21.62 -6.80
N ARG A 4 19.20 -21.25 -7.76
CA ARG A 4 20.63 -21.14 -7.53
C ARG A 4 20.84 -20.16 -6.39
N ALA A 5 21.56 -20.58 -5.36
CA ALA A 5 21.94 -19.77 -4.22
C ALA A 5 22.30 -18.35 -4.70
N TRP A 6 21.56 -17.34 -4.24
CA TRP A 6 21.79 -15.93 -4.55
C TRP A 6 23.26 -15.61 -4.27
N ARG A 7 24.04 -15.44 -5.31
CA ARG A 7 25.41 -14.96 -5.18
C ARG A 7 25.37 -13.44 -5.24
N ALA A 8 25.61 -12.79 -4.11
CA ALA A 8 25.72 -11.35 -3.93
C ALA A 8 26.84 -10.67 -4.76
N GLN A 9 27.33 -11.31 -5.81
CA GLN A 9 28.50 -10.89 -6.59
C GLN A 9 28.17 -10.39 -8.01
N ASP A 10 26.88 -10.36 -8.38
CA ASP A 10 26.48 -9.80 -9.68
C ASP A 10 25.84 -8.43 -9.46
N PRO A 11 26.55 -7.32 -9.76
CA PRO A 11 26.05 -5.97 -9.51
C PRO A 11 24.77 -5.65 -10.29
N ALA A 12 24.52 -6.31 -11.43
CA ALA A 12 23.30 -6.13 -12.20
C ALA A 12 22.08 -6.74 -11.47
N ARG A 13 22.27 -7.89 -10.82
CA ARG A 13 21.22 -8.53 -10.01
C ARG A 13 20.91 -7.75 -8.75
N GLU A 14 21.91 -7.21 -8.10
CA GLU A 14 21.74 -6.37 -6.91
C GLU A 14 20.97 -5.10 -7.25
N THR A 15 21.30 -4.46 -8.37
CA THR A 15 20.58 -3.29 -8.87
C THR A 15 19.11 -3.63 -9.14
N ALA A 16 18.84 -4.72 -9.85
CA ALA A 16 17.47 -5.17 -10.12
C ALA A 16 16.69 -5.48 -8.83
N PHE A 17 17.33 -6.10 -7.84
CA PHE A 17 16.70 -6.37 -6.54
C PHE A 17 16.33 -5.08 -5.80
N VAL A 18 17.20 -4.08 -5.80
CA VAL A 18 16.91 -2.76 -5.20
C VAL A 18 15.75 -2.09 -5.93
N GLU A 19 15.74 -2.09 -7.25
CA GLU A 19 14.66 -1.52 -8.06
C GLU A 19 13.31 -2.19 -7.75
N VAL A 20 13.25 -3.52 -7.73
CA VAL A 20 12.05 -4.29 -7.38
C VAL A 20 11.56 -3.93 -5.99
N LYS A 21 12.46 -3.94 -5.01
CA LYS A 21 12.13 -3.62 -3.62
C LYS A 21 11.57 -2.20 -3.48
N GLU A 22 12.19 -1.22 -4.15
CA GLU A 22 11.72 0.16 -4.12
C GLU A 22 10.38 0.32 -4.85
N TRP A 23 10.17 -0.40 -5.94
CA TRP A 23 8.91 -0.39 -6.66
C TRP A 23 7.76 -0.90 -5.79
N PHE A 24 7.93 -2.03 -5.10
CA PHE A 24 6.93 -2.55 -4.16
C PHE A 24 6.78 -1.67 -2.92
N ARG A 25 7.86 -1.02 -2.45
CA ARG A 25 7.79 -0.08 -1.33
C ARG A 25 6.91 1.13 -1.65
N LYS A 26 7.01 1.70 -2.84
CA LYS A 26 6.14 2.80 -3.28
C LYS A 26 4.66 2.47 -3.16
N LEU A 27 4.28 1.22 -3.34
CA LEU A 27 2.91 0.76 -3.19
C LEU A 27 2.45 0.85 -1.72
N ARG A 28 3.30 0.47 -0.76
CA ARG A 28 3.04 0.65 0.67
C ARG A 28 3.00 2.12 1.07
N ASP A 29 3.95 2.91 0.58
CA ASP A 29 4.02 4.35 0.86
C ASP A 29 2.76 5.07 0.35
N LEU A 30 2.23 4.68 -0.80
CA LEU A 30 0.97 5.20 -1.34
C LEU A 30 -0.23 4.80 -0.47
N ALA A 31 -0.29 3.55 -0.01
CA ALA A 31 -1.34 3.08 0.89
C ALA A 31 -1.29 3.83 2.24
N GLU A 32 -0.11 4.05 2.80
CA GLU A 32 0.09 4.83 4.02
C GLU A 32 -0.35 6.29 3.84
N ALA A 33 0.08 6.94 2.76
CA ALA A 33 -0.32 8.32 2.45
C ALA A 33 -1.84 8.46 2.32
N MET A 34 -2.49 7.49 1.66
CA MET A 34 -3.94 7.46 1.53
C MET A 34 -4.64 7.30 2.89
N ASN A 35 -4.11 6.47 3.79
CA ASN A 35 -4.67 6.30 5.13
C ASN A 35 -4.52 7.57 5.98
N VAL A 36 -3.37 8.22 5.92
CA VAL A 36 -3.16 9.53 6.57
C VAL A 36 -4.17 10.57 6.05
N GLN A 37 -4.39 10.62 4.75
CA GLN A 37 -5.36 11.53 4.14
C GLN A 37 -6.79 11.24 4.60
N ARG A 38 -7.19 9.96 4.66
CA ARG A 38 -8.50 9.54 5.19
C ARG A 38 -8.71 9.98 6.64
N GLU A 39 -7.71 9.78 7.50
CA GLU A 39 -7.78 10.22 8.89
C GLU A 39 -7.89 11.75 9.03
N MET A 40 -7.16 12.48 8.23
CA MET A 40 -7.25 13.95 8.21
C MET A 40 -8.65 14.40 7.82
N MET A 41 -9.26 13.78 6.81
CA MET A 41 -10.63 14.10 6.38
C MET A 41 -11.67 13.77 7.46
N VAL A 42 -11.52 12.68 8.19
CA VAL A 42 -12.40 12.35 9.31
C VAL A 42 -12.32 13.44 10.39
N LYS A 43 -11.10 13.83 10.78
CA LYS A 43 -10.89 14.89 11.78
C LYS A 43 -11.48 16.23 11.33
N GLN A 44 -11.35 16.59 10.07
CA GLN A 44 -11.93 17.82 9.51
C GLN A 44 -13.46 17.78 9.49
N ARG A 45 -14.04 16.65 9.10
CA ARG A 45 -15.48 16.43 9.11
C ARG A 45 -16.05 16.57 10.51
N ASP A 46 -15.39 15.98 11.51
CA ASP A 46 -15.79 16.09 12.92
C ASP A 46 -15.69 17.53 13.42
N ALA A 47 -14.66 18.25 13.04
CA ALA A 47 -14.49 19.65 13.39
C ALA A 47 -15.59 20.51 12.75
N ALA A 48 -15.91 20.29 11.46
CA ALA A 48 -16.98 21.01 10.79
C ALA A 48 -18.34 20.73 11.41
N THR A 49 -18.61 19.48 11.82
CA THR A 49 -19.86 19.10 12.48
C THR A 49 -20.03 19.79 13.84
N ARG A 50 -18.94 19.90 14.62
CA ARG A 50 -18.96 20.61 15.92
C ARG A 50 -19.23 22.10 15.76
N VAL A 51 -18.68 22.72 14.71
CA VAL A 51 -18.92 24.14 14.41
C VAL A 51 -20.40 24.36 14.07
N THR A 52 -21.00 23.52 13.23
CA THR A 52 -22.42 23.65 12.85
C THR A 52 -23.37 23.46 14.05
N GLN A 53 -23.05 22.57 14.97
CA GLN A 53 -23.84 22.36 16.19
C GLN A 53 -23.78 23.55 17.15
N SER A 54 -22.67 24.29 17.22
CA SER A 54 -22.57 25.48 18.06
C SER A 54 -23.32 26.70 17.53
N PHE A 55 -23.71 26.72 16.24
CA PHE A 55 -24.43 27.81 15.60
C PHE A 55 -25.96 27.69 15.65
N SER A 56 -26.53 26.61 16.18
CA SER A 56 -28.00 26.40 16.21
C SER A 56 -28.79 27.36 17.13
N GLY A 57 -28.27 28.50 17.50
CA GLY A 57 -28.93 29.50 18.33
C GLY A 57 -28.44 30.94 18.14
N MET A 58 -27.49 31.19 17.25
CA MET A 58 -26.99 32.55 17.01
C MET A 58 -27.47 33.12 15.65
N PRO A 59 -27.87 34.41 15.59
CA PRO A 59 -28.15 35.06 14.32
C PRO A 59 -26.89 35.08 13.45
N MET A 60 -27.00 34.60 12.21
CA MET A 60 -25.91 34.57 11.25
C MET A 60 -25.40 35.98 10.97
N SER A 61 -24.19 36.31 11.38
CA SER A 61 -23.53 37.53 10.88
C SER A 61 -23.02 37.28 9.46
N ALA A 62 -23.10 38.30 8.61
CA ALA A 62 -22.81 38.23 7.16
C ALA A 62 -21.37 37.78 6.80
N GLY A 63 -20.47 37.57 7.77
CA GLY A 63 -19.09 37.12 7.54
C GLY A 63 -18.84 35.60 7.68
N ASN A 64 -19.85 34.80 8.05
CA ASN A 64 -19.66 33.37 8.27
C ASN A 64 -19.94 32.51 7.03
N GLY A 65 -20.63 33.04 6.03
CA GLY A 65 -20.95 32.36 4.77
C GLY A 65 -19.69 31.99 3.98
N ASP A 66 -18.74 32.90 3.91
CA ASP A 66 -17.46 32.70 3.20
C ASP A 66 -16.63 31.58 3.83
N LYS A 67 -16.58 31.51 5.15
CA LYS A 67 -15.82 30.47 5.88
C LYS A 67 -16.41 29.06 5.69
N ILE A 68 -17.73 28.96 5.62
CA ILE A 68 -18.42 27.68 5.35
C ILE A 68 -18.14 27.26 3.91
N LEU A 69 -18.25 28.20 2.97
CA LEU A 69 -17.96 27.93 1.56
C LEU A 69 -16.51 27.48 1.36
N ASP A 70 -15.55 28.16 1.97
CA ASP A 70 -14.13 27.78 1.93
C ASP A 70 -13.89 26.39 2.51
N ALA A 71 -14.54 26.06 3.62
CA ALA A 71 -14.44 24.73 4.22
C ALA A 71 -14.99 23.64 3.30
N VAL A 72 -16.14 23.89 2.66
CA VAL A 72 -16.75 22.94 1.70
C VAL A 72 -15.86 22.79 0.47
N CYS A 73 -15.36 23.88 -0.11
CA CYS A 73 -14.44 23.83 -1.26
C CYS A 73 -13.17 23.05 -0.95
N LYS A 74 -12.61 23.23 0.25
CA LYS A 74 -11.44 22.49 0.71
C LYS A 74 -11.74 21.00 0.85
N MET A 75 -12.85 20.63 1.47
CA MET A 75 -13.27 19.23 1.59
C MET A 75 -13.49 18.58 0.22
N ASP A 76 -14.05 19.29 -0.75
CA ASP A 76 -14.24 18.78 -2.11
C ASP A 76 -12.88 18.54 -2.81
N SER A 77 -11.92 19.43 -2.65
CA SER A 77 -10.59 19.26 -3.23
C SER A 77 -9.84 18.05 -2.62
N GLU A 78 -9.95 17.88 -1.31
CA GLU A 78 -9.35 16.75 -0.59
C GLU A 78 -10.02 15.41 -0.96
N ASN A 79 -11.35 15.40 -1.14
CA ASN A 79 -12.07 14.22 -1.64
C ASN A 79 -11.62 13.80 -3.04
N ARG A 80 -11.40 14.79 -3.95
CA ARG A 80 -10.90 14.50 -5.31
C ARG A 80 -9.48 13.92 -5.26
N GLU A 81 -8.62 14.46 -4.43
CA GLU A 81 -7.25 13.96 -4.26
C GLU A 81 -7.25 12.54 -3.69
N LEU A 82 -8.06 12.26 -2.66
CA LEU A 82 -8.22 10.92 -2.11
C LEU A 82 -8.70 9.93 -3.18
N SER A 83 -9.71 10.30 -3.96
CA SER A 83 -10.24 9.45 -5.04
C SER A 83 -9.20 9.17 -6.14
N ARG A 84 -8.32 10.15 -6.43
CA ARG A 84 -7.19 9.98 -7.34
C ARG A 84 -6.17 8.99 -6.77
N MET A 85 -5.78 9.14 -5.50
CA MET A 85 -4.86 8.22 -4.82
C MET A 85 -5.41 6.79 -4.77
N GLU A 86 -6.71 6.61 -4.50
CA GLU A 86 -7.39 5.31 -4.52
C GLU A 86 -7.32 4.66 -5.91
N THR A 87 -7.57 5.43 -6.95
CA THR A 87 -7.50 4.95 -8.34
C THR A 87 -6.07 4.52 -8.71
N GLU A 88 -5.09 5.30 -8.32
CA GLU A 88 -3.67 5.02 -8.54
C GLU A 88 -3.23 3.75 -7.77
N LEU A 89 -3.61 3.64 -6.51
CA LEU A 89 -3.31 2.46 -5.69
C LEU A 89 -3.91 1.18 -6.29
N VAL A 90 -5.17 1.23 -6.76
CA VAL A 90 -5.80 0.06 -7.41
C VAL A 90 -5.04 -0.35 -8.67
N LYS A 91 -4.64 0.60 -9.52
CA LYS A 91 -3.85 0.30 -10.73
C LYS A 91 -2.52 -0.38 -10.37
N HIS A 92 -1.79 0.18 -9.42
CA HIS A 92 -0.52 -0.39 -8.98
C HIS A 92 -0.68 -1.77 -8.32
N ARG A 93 -1.77 -2.00 -7.59
CA ARG A 93 -2.09 -3.32 -7.01
C ARG A 93 -2.33 -4.37 -8.08
N ILE A 94 -3.11 -4.05 -9.12
CA ILE A 94 -3.37 -4.96 -10.24
C ILE A 94 -2.05 -5.33 -10.93
N GLU A 95 -1.22 -4.35 -11.20
CA GLU A 95 0.09 -4.56 -11.80
C GLU A 95 1.00 -5.42 -10.91
N ALA A 96 1.03 -5.14 -9.60
CA ALA A 96 1.81 -5.90 -8.63
C ALA A 96 1.37 -7.36 -8.55
N ILE A 97 0.06 -7.62 -8.55
CA ILE A 97 -0.50 -8.98 -8.57
C ILE A 97 -0.02 -9.72 -9.82
N SER A 98 -0.14 -9.10 -10.99
CA SER A 98 0.32 -9.71 -12.26
C SER A 98 1.79 -10.07 -12.22
N ARG A 99 2.64 -9.19 -11.67
CA ARG A 99 4.08 -9.45 -11.53
C ARG A 99 4.39 -10.57 -10.55
N VAL A 100 3.71 -10.60 -9.40
CA VAL A 100 3.88 -11.67 -8.40
C VAL A 100 3.45 -13.03 -8.96
N PHE A 101 2.42 -13.08 -9.80
CA PHE A 101 2.02 -14.32 -10.46
C PHE A 101 3.10 -14.91 -11.37
N CYS A 102 4.01 -14.10 -11.91
CA CYS A 102 5.09 -14.58 -12.79
C CYS A 102 6.13 -15.45 -12.06
N ILE A 103 6.20 -15.41 -10.71
CA ILE A 103 7.12 -16.27 -9.93
C ILE A 103 6.47 -17.55 -9.42
N VAL A 104 5.15 -17.69 -9.56
CA VAL A 104 4.42 -18.87 -9.08
C VAL A 104 4.60 -20.04 -10.03
N SER A 105 5.08 -21.18 -9.52
CA SER A 105 5.11 -22.44 -10.21
C SER A 105 4.07 -23.40 -9.60
N ALA A 106 3.27 -24.04 -10.42
CA ALA A 106 2.25 -24.97 -9.96
C ALA A 106 2.83 -26.24 -9.30
N GLU A 107 4.12 -26.50 -9.50
CA GLU A 107 4.80 -27.70 -9.00
C GLU A 107 5.62 -27.43 -7.73
N ASP A 108 5.68 -26.19 -7.25
CA ASP A 108 6.57 -25.79 -6.15
C ASP A 108 5.84 -24.91 -5.12
N ASP A 109 5.48 -25.54 -4.00
CA ASP A 109 4.84 -24.86 -2.84
C ASP A 109 5.69 -23.72 -2.28
N SER A 110 7.02 -23.74 -2.49
CA SER A 110 7.89 -22.68 -2.02
C SER A 110 7.66 -21.37 -2.77
N THR A 111 7.44 -21.45 -4.08
CA THR A 111 7.16 -20.27 -4.91
C THR A 111 5.79 -19.67 -4.58
N LEU A 112 4.80 -20.49 -4.26
CA LEU A 112 3.50 -20.03 -3.81
C LEU A 112 3.62 -19.29 -2.46
N ARG A 113 4.38 -19.83 -1.52
CA ARG A 113 4.63 -19.18 -0.22
C ARG A 113 5.34 -17.84 -0.36
N MET A 114 6.33 -17.76 -1.25
CA MET A 114 7.02 -16.50 -1.57
C MET A 114 6.04 -15.46 -2.14
N ALA A 115 5.22 -15.87 -3.10
CA ALA A 115 4.22 -15.02 -3.72
C ALA A 115 3.19 -14.52 -2.70
N ASP A 116 2.67 -15.40 -1.83
CA ASP A 116 1.72 -15.05 -0.78
C ASP A 116 2.32 -14.08 0.24
N ALA A 117 3.57 -14.29 0.64
CA ALA A 117 4.26 -13.38 1.57
C ALA A 117 4.48 -11.98 0.97
N VAL A 118 4.90 -11.90 -0.30
CA VAL A 118 5.05 -10.62 -1.02
C VAL A 118 3.68 -9.95 -1.18
N ARG A 119 2.64 -10.69 -1.57
CA ARG A 119 1.29 -10.19 -1.72
C ARG A 119 0.75 -9.62 -0.41
N ALA A 120 0.78 -10.40 0.67
CA ALA A 120 0.24 -10.01 1.97
C ALA A 120 0.97 -8.79 2.55
N TYR A 121 2.29 -8.68 2.34
CA TYR A 121 3.09 -7.59 2.91
C TYR A 121 3.06 -6.31 2.08
N TYR A 122 3.11 -6.38 0.74
CA TYR A 122 3.22 -5.21 -0.12
C TYR A 122 1.91 -4.80 -0.80
N ILE A 123 1.06 -5.75 -1.18
CA ILE A 123 -0.15 -5.48 -1.98
C ILE A 123 -1.37 -5.35 -1.08
N GLU A 124 -1.59 -6.35 -0.21
CA GLU A 124 -2.66 -6.37 0.79
C GLU A 124 -2.16 -5.84 2.13
N CYS A 125 -1.38 -4.77 2.08
CA CYS A 125 -0.58 -4.27 3.20
C CYS A 125 -1.40 -3.57 4.30
N GLU A 126 -2.69 -3.36 4.10
CA GLU A 126 -3.57 -2.67 5.04
C GLU A 126 -4.23 -3.64 6.02
N THR A 127 -4.32 -3.23 7.27
CA THR A 127 -5.08 -3.92 8.32
C THR A 127 -5.70 -2.89 9.26
N THR A 128 -6.57 -3.33 10.15
CA THR A 128 -7.16 -2.48 11.19
C THR A 128 -6.64 -2.88 12.55
N ASP A 129 -6.37 -1.89 13.39
CA ASP A 129 -6.04 -2.13 14.79
C ASP A 129 -7.31 -2.40 15.63
N LYS A 130 -7.13 -2.58 16.94
CA LYS A 130 -8.23 -2.85 17.88
C LYS A 130 -9.22 -1.69 18.00
N ASP A 131 -8.80 -0.49 17.66
CA ASP A 131 -9.60 0.74 17.73
C ASP A 131 -10.27 1.04 16.37
N GLY A 132 -10.11 0.15 15.39
CA GLY A 132 -10.68 0.28 14.05
C GLY A 132 -9.89 1.24 13.14
N CYS A 133 -8.71 1.70 13.58
CA CYS A 133 -7.84 2.54 12.76
C CYS A 133 -7.04 1.69 11.77
N PHE A 134 -6.92 2.17 10.55
CA PHE A 134 -6.08 1.52 9.54
C PHE A 134 -4.61 1.62 9.89
N LYS A 135 -3.90 0.53 9.73
CA LYS A 135 -2.43 0.48 9.84
C LYS A 135 -1.85 -0.39 8.74
N LEU A 136 -0.55 -0.22 8.47
CA LEU A 136 0.17 -1.13 7.59
C LEU A 136 0.53 -2.42 8.33
N LYS A 137 0.33 -3.58 7.67
CA LYS A 137 0.74 -4.88 8.19
C LYS A 137 2.24 -4.91 8.49
N THR A 138 2.58 -5.46 9.66
CA THR A 138 3.95 -5.80 10.04
C THR A 138 4.27 -7.24 9.61
N TYR A 139 5.52 -7.66 9.76
CA TYR A 139 5.87 -9.08 9.56
C TYR A 139 5.15 -10.02 10.51
N ASP A 140 4.81 -9.54 11.72
CA ASP A 140 4.05 -10.33 12.69
C ASP A 140 2.59 -10.49 12.27
N ASP A 141 1.97 -9.45 11.68
CA ASP A 141 0.62 -9.52 11.12
C ASP A 141 0.56 -10.52 9.96
N VAL A 142 1.54 -10.48 9.04
CA VAL A 142 1.65 -11.44 7.91
C VAL A 142 1.93 -12.86 8.40
N ALA A 143 2.77 -13.02 9.43
CA ALA A 143 3.07 -14.32 10.02
C ALA A 143 1.81 -14.97 10.61
N ALA A 144 1.00 -14.18 11.30
CA ALA A 144 -0.29 -14.63 11.85
C ALA A 144 -1.28 -15.00 10.75
N GLU A 145 -1.35 -14.22 9.66
CA GLU A 145 -2.24 -14.46 8.52
C GLU A 145 -1.89 -15.74 7.75
N LEU A 146 -0.59 -15.96 7.51
CA LEU A 146 -0.10 -17.11 6.76
C LEU A 146 0.14 -18.36 7.63
N GLY A 147 0.02 -18.25 8.95
CA GLY A 147 0.26 -19.36 9.89
C GLY A 147 1.73 -19.83 9.94
N ILE A 148 2.69 -18.94 9.70
CA ILE A 148 4.13 -19.25 9.67
C ILE A 148 4.91 -18.33 10.62
N SER A 149 6.20 -18.63 10.85
CA SER A 149 7.02 -17.79 11.73
C SER A 149 7.41 -16.47 11.06
N ARG A 150 7.65 -15.43 11.87
CA ARG A 150 8.14 -14.12 11.40
C ARG A 150 9.44 -14.23 10.58
N SER A 151 10.36 -15.09 11.00
CA SER A 151 11.59 -15.33 10.25
C SER A 151 11.31 -15.93 8.88
N THR A 152 10.39 -16.89 8.80
CA THR A 152 9.95 -17.50 7.55
C THR A 152 9.31 -16.46 6.62
N VAL A 153 8.49 -15.53 7.15
CA VAL A 153 7.94 -14.42 6.37
C VAL A 153 9.04 -13.55 5.78
N SER A 154 10.01 -13.15 6.62
CA SER A 154 11.12 -12.30 6.17
C SER A 154 11.94 -12.96 5.07
N ASP A 155 12.22 -14.26 5.21
CA ASP A 155 12.95 -15.03 4.20
C ASP A 155 12.13 -15.20 2.91
N ALA A 156 10.84 -15.56 3.02
CA ALA A 156 9.95 -15.70 1.88
C ALA A 156 9.78 -14.40 1.08
N ILE A 157 9.65 -13.27 1.77
CA ILE A 157 9.60 -11.94 1.12
C ILE A 157 10.90 -11.65 0.39
N ARG A 158 12.05 -11.87 1.04
CA ARG A 158 13.36 -11.64 0.44
C ARG A 158 13.55 -12.52 -0.81
N GLU A 159 13.27 -13.81 -0.70
CA GLU A 159 13.40 -14.77 -1.80
C GLU A 159 12.42 -14.46 -2.93
N GLY A 160 11.18 -14.08 -2.62
CA GLY A 160 10.19 -13.64 -3.60
C GLY A 160 10.63 -12.40 -4.37
N LEU A 161 11.18 -11.38 -3.68
CA LEU A 161 11.74 -10.20 -4.34
C LEU A 161 12.98 -10.53 -5.19
N GLN A 162 13.79 -11.51 -4.77
CA GLN A 162 14.94 -11.98 -5.55
C GLN A 162 14.48 -12.70 -6.82
N ALA A 163 13.49 -13.56 -6.73
CA ALA A 163 12.90 -14.23 -7.89
C ALA A 163 12.29 -13.22 -8.89
N LEU A 164 11.60 -12.20 -8.37
CA LEU A 164 11.09 -11.09 -9.20
C LEU A 164 12.24 -10.32 -9.88
N ALA A 165 13.34 -10.07 -9.18
CA ALA A 165 14.49 -9.36 -9.74
C ALA A 165 15.14 -10.11 -10.92
N GLU A 166 15.10 -11.44 -10.94
CA GLU A 166 15.61 -12.25 -12.06
C GLU A 166 14.78 -12.06 -13.33
N ILE A 167 13.47 -11.88 -13.20
CA ILE A 167 12.55 -11.71 -14.34
C ILE A 167 12.24 -10.24 -14.65
N TRP A 168 12.64 -9.31 -13.77
CA TRP A 168 12.32 -7.87 -13.86
C TRP A 168 12.67 -7.22 -15.19
N PRO A 169 13.84 -7.48 -15.80
CA PRO A 169 14.21 -6.90 -17.10
C PRO A 169 13.28 -7.34 -18.24
N TYR A 170 12.61 -8.48 -18.10
CA TYR A 170 11.71 -9.03 -19.12
C TYR A 170 10.29 -8.49 -18.97
N ILE A 171 9.83 -8.32 -17.73
CA ILE A 171 8.46 -7.83 -17.43
C ILE A 171 8.31 -6.35 -17.78
N ASN A 172 9.36 -5.54 -17.60
CA ASN A 172 9.30 -4.11 -17.90
C ASN A 172 9.39 -3.75 -19.39
N LYS A 173 9.78 -4.69 -20.26
CA LYS A 173 9.84 -4.44 -21.70
C LYS A 173 8.48 -4.49 -22.38
N ASP A 174 7.52 -5.20 -21.80
CA ASP A 174 6.18 -5.37 -22.37
C ASP A 174 5.20 -4.26 -21.91
N CYS A 175 5.64 -3.37 -21.02
CA CYS A 175 4.84 -2.25 -20.49
C CYS A 175 5.30 -0.86 -21.01
N ALA A 176 6.24 -0.80 -21.92
CA ALA A 176 6.73 0.42 -22.59
C ALA A 176 6.22 0.46 -24.02
#